data_d3576fac5362a5ccbef33f778b1308e4
#
_entry.id   d3576fac5362a5ccbef33f778b1308e4
#
_cell.length_a   1.000
_cell.length_b   1.000
_cell.length_c   1.000
_cell.angle_alpha   90.00
_cell.angle_beta   90.00
_cell.angle_gamma   90.00
#
_symmetry.space_group_name_H-M   'P 1'
#
loop_
_entity.id
_entity.type
_entity.pdbx_description
1 polymer ?
#
loop_
_entity_poly.entity_id
_entity_poly.type
_entity_poly.pdbx_seq_one_letter_code
_entity_poly.pdbx_strand_id
1 'polypeptide(L)'
;PKFGVVESADQAVELSRELGFPLLVRPSYVLGGQRMKIVISEEDLERHVVDILRDMPDNKILLDHFLDGAMECEADAICDGDEVRIVGIMQHIEPAGIHSGDSYAVLPPYNLGDLVIQKIEEYTKRIALALKTVGLINIQFAVKDDEVYIIEANPRASRTVPFIAKSYGEPYVNHAAKVMLGAAKLKELPHDPHMDGYAVKIPVFSYEKFPNVNKELGPEMKSTGEAIRFIPDLRDPFFRKVYSARNLYLSK
;
A
#
# COMPACT_ATOMS: atom_id res chain seq x y z
N PRO A 1 -5.20 12.92 -3.67
CA PRO A 1 -5.84 13.33 -4.93
C PRO A 1 -7.22 13.93 -4.66
N LYS A 2 -7.85 14.53 -5.69
CA LYS A 2 -9.26 14.91 -5.62
C LYS A 2 -10.11 13.65 -5.50
N PHE A 3 -11.18 13.71 -4.72
CA PHE A 3 -12.06 12.56 -4.50
C PHE A 3 -13.48 13.00 -4.17
N GLY A 4 -14.42 12.06 -4.23
CA GLY A 4 -15.76 12.23 -3.72
C GLY A 4 -16.47 10.90 -3.51
N VAL A 5 -17.59 10.91 -2.79
CA VAL A 5 -18.39 9.74 -2.44
C VAL A 5 -19.73 9.83 -3.15
N VAL A 6 -20.15 8.73 -3.75
CA VAL A 6 -21.40 8.63 -4.51
C VAL A 6 -22.23 7.42 -4.06
N GLU A 7 -23.54 7.51 -4.26
CA GLU A 7 -24.51 6.46 -3.92
C GLU A 7 -25.33 6.02 -5.14
N SER A 8 -25.09 6.61 -6.33
CA SER A 8 -25.76 6.25 -7.57
C SER A 8 -24.85 6.42 -8.79
N ALA A 9 -25.20 5.79 -9.90
CA ALA A 9 -24.48 5.94 -11.16
C ALA A 9 -24.53 7.36 -11.70
N ASP A 10 -25.69 8.04 -11.62
CA ASP A 10 -25.84 9.43 -12.08
C ASP A 10 -24.91 10.37 -11.32
N GLN A 11 -24.84 10.24 -9.98
CA GLN A 11 -23.90 11.01 -9.16
C GLN A 11 -22.44 10.71 -9.53
N ALA A 12 -22.13 9.45 -9.87
CA ALA A 12 -20.77 9.07 -10.27
C ALA A 12 -20.37 9.74 -11.59
N VAL A 13 -21.26 9.76 -12.58
CA VAL A 13 -21.02 10.41 -13.86
C VAL A 13 -20.88 11.93 -13.68
N GLU A 14 -21.73 12.57 -12.90
CA GLU A 14 -21.62 14.00 -12.61
C GLU A 14 -20.28 14.34 -11.94
N LEU A 15 -19.92 13.63 -10.89
CA LEU A 15 -18.65 13.83 -10.16
C LEU A 15 -17.43 13.55 -11.03
N SER A 16 -17.51 12.59 -11.96
CA SER A 16 -16.39 12.25 -12.84
C SER A 16 -15.96 13.41 -13.73
N ARG A 17 -16.90 14.29 -14.13
CA ARG A 17 -16.62 15.47 -14.95
C ARG A 17 -15.80 16.52 -14.18
N GLU A 18 -15.97 16.58 -12.86
CA GLU A 18 -15.18 17.44 -11.98
C GLU A 18 -13.80 16.84 -11.68
N LEU A 19 -13.76 15.54 -11.41
CA LEU A 19 -12.53 14.85 -11.01
C LEU A 19 -11.58 14.62 -12.20
N GLY A 20 -12.13 14.36 -13.40
CA GLY A 20 -11.37 13.96 -14.59
C GLY A 20 -10.90 12.50 -14.53
N PHE A 21 -10.68 11.91 -15.71
CA PHE A 21 -10.16 10.54 -15.85
C PHE A 21 -8.63 10.51 -15.93
N PRO A 22 -7.99 9.38 -15.55
CA PRO A 22 -8.58 8.14 -15.04
C PRO A 22 -9.06 8.27 -13.59
N LEU A 23 -10.05 7.45 -13.21
CA LEU A 23 -10.58 7.38 -11.85
C LEU A 23 -10.39 5.98 -11.25
N LEU A 24 -10.11 5.92 -9.95
CA LEU A 24 -10.18 4.69 -9.17
C LEU A 24 -11.55 4.61 -8.49
N VAL A 25 -12.30 3.56 -8.81
CA VAL A 25 -13.59 3.24 -8.19
C VAL A 25 -13.36 2.31 -7.02
N ARG A 26 -13.78 2.72 -5.83
CA ARG A 26 -13.53 2.00 -4.56
C ARG A 26 -14.85 1.79 -3.81
N PRO A 27 -15.44 0.60 -3.82
CA PRO A 27 -16.56 0.30 -2.94
C PRO A 27 -16.14 0.43 -1.48
N SER A 28 -17.01 0.99 -0.63
CA SER A 28 -16.77 1.05 0.82
C SER A 28 -16.92 -0.36 1.42
N TYR A 29 -16.20 -0.61 2.52
CA TYR A 29 -16.31 -1.83 3.32
C TYR A 29 -15.98 -3.15 2.59
N VAL A 30 -15.06 -3.10 1.61
CA VAL A 30 -14.50 -4.29 0.96
C VAL A 30 -13.10 -4.59 1.48
N LEU A 31 -12.69 -5.87 1.42
CA LEU A 31 -11.36 -6.34 1.81
C LEU A 31 -10.53 -6.70 0.58
N GLY A 32 -9.22 -6.41 0.63
CA GLY A 32 -8.28 -6.86 -0.41
C GLY A 32 -8.55 -6.26 -1.78
N GLY A 33 -9.12 -5.06 -1.86
CA GLY A 33 -9.39 -4.36 -3.11
C GLY A 33 -10.51 -4.97 -3.97
N GLN A 34 -11.37 -5.81 -3.39
CA GLN A 34 -12.49 -6.42 -4.12
C GLN A 34 -13.32 -5.37 -4.86
N ARG A 35 -13.58 -5.63 -6.16
CA ARG A 35 -14.33 -4.75 -7.05
C ARG A 35 -13.75 -3.34 -7.24
N MET A 36 -12.54 -3.09 -6.75
CA MET A 36 -11.83 -1.88 -7.12
C MET A 36 -11.42 -1.96 -8.60
N LYS A 37 -11.60 -0.84 -9.32
CA LYS A 37 -11.25 -0.76 -10.74
C LYS A 37 -10.80 0.64 -11.11
N ILE A 38 -9.76 0.72 -11.95
CA ILE A 38 -9.39 1.95 -12.64
C ILE A 38 -10.25 2.05 -13.90
N VAL A 39 -10.96 3.16 -14.06
CA VAL A 39 -11.85 3.44 -15.19
C VAL A 39 -11.33 4.66 -15.95
N ILE A 40 -11.49 4.64 -17.27
CA ILE A 40 -10.93 5.66 -18.18
C ILE A 40 -11.99 6.44 -18.96
N SER A 41 -13.26 6.09 -18.79
CA SER A 41 -14.39 6.74 -19.49
C SER A 41 -15.65 6.76 -18.64
N GLU A 42 -16.59 7.68 -18.95
CA GLU A 42 -17.91 7.75 -18.31
C GLU A 42 -18.70 6.44 -18.47
N GLU A 43 -18.65 5.83 -19.66
CA GLU A 43 -19.37 4.58 -19.94
C GLU A 43 -18.84 3.40 -19.09
N ASP A 44 -17.51 3.30 -18.94
CA ASP A 44 -16.91 2.25 -18.12
C ASP A 44 -17.18 2.49 -16.62
N LEU A 45 -17.19 3.75 -16.19
CA LEU A 45 -17.55 4.15 -14.83
C LEU A 45 -19.00 3.78 -14.50
N GLU A 46 -19.95 4.22 -15.34
CA GLU A 46 -21.38 3.98 -15.13
C GLU A 46 -21.68 2.48 -15.03
N ARG A 47 -21.18 1.70 -15.99
CA ARG A 47 -21.34 0.24 -16.02
C ARG A 47 -20.82 -0.40 -14.73
N HIS A 48 -19.61 -0.02 -14.30
CA HIS A 48 -19.00 -0.60 -13.12
C HIS A 48 -19.71 -0.22 -11.83
N VAL A 49 -20.18 1.02 -11.70
CA VAL A 49 -20.95 1.50 -10.54
C VAL A 49 -22.30 0.78 -10.47
N VAL A 50 -23.00 0.61 -11.60
CA VAL A 50 -24.26 -0.16 -11.66
C VAL A 50 -24.04 -1.60 -11.20
N ASP A 51 -22.96 -2.25 -11.65
CA ASP A 51 -22.64 -3.62 -11.24
C ASP A 51 -22.34 -3.73 -9.73
N ILE A 52 -21.65 -2.75 -9.15
CA ILE A 52 -21.40 -2.70 -7.70
C ILE A 52 -22.72 -2.54 -6.93
N LEU A 53 -23.54 -1.56 -7.30
CA LEU A 53 -24.78 -1.25 -6.57
C LEU A 53 -25.86 -2.33 -6.74
N ARG A 54 -25.84 -3.08 -7.86
CA ARG A 54 -26.71 -4.25 -8.02
C ARG A 54 -26.42 -5.33 -6.98
N ASP A 55 -25.14 -5.59 -6.73
CA ASP A 55 -24.73 -6.66 -5.81
C ASP A 55 -24.62 -6.17 -4.36
N MET A 56 -24.43 -4.87 -4.15
CA MET A 56 -24.28 -4.20 -2.85
C MET A 56 -25.07 -2.87 -2.83
N PRO A 57 -26.42 -2.91 -2.74
CA PRO A 57 -27.28 -1.73 -2.93
C PRO A 57 -27.04 -0.57 -1.95
N ASP A 58 -26.64 -0.89 -0.73
CA ASP A 58 -26.39 0.12 0.33
C ASP A 58 -24.93 0.59 0.39
N ASN A 59 -24.10 0.19 -0.58
CA ASN A 59 -22.69 0.53 -0.57
C ASN A 59 -22.47 1.96 -1.07
N LYS A 60 -21.64 2.70 -0.34
CA LYS A 60 -21.10 3.97 -0.83
C LYS A 60 -19.85 3.70 -1.65
N ILE A 61 -19.71 4.43 -2.74
CA ILE A 61 -18.59 4.29 -3.65
C ILE A 61 -17.74 5.55 -3.57
N LEU A 62 -16.46 5.37 -3.28
CA LEU A 62 -15.46 6.43 -3.34
C LEU A 62 -14.88 6.46 -4.74
N LEU A 63 -14.85 7.64 -5.34
CA LEU A 63 -14.16 7.92 -6.60
C LEU A 63 -12.94 8.78 -6.29
N ASP A 64 -11.75 8.27 -6.62
CA ASP A 64 -10.50 9.01 -6.52
C ASP A 64 -9.96 9.33 -7.90
N HIS A 65 -9.44 10.54 -8.13
CA HIS A 65 -8.61 10.79 -9.30
C HIS A 65 -7.37 9.91 -9.22
N PHE A 66 -7.18 9.04 -10.22
CA PHE A 66 -6.08 8.09 -10.23
C PHE A 66 -4.77 8.78 -10.59
N LEU A 67 -3.75 8.57 -9.77
CA LEU A 67 -2.42 9.15 -9.96
C LEU A 67 -1.58 8.24 -10.85
N ASP A 68 -1.85 8.27 -12.16
CA ASP A 68 -1.14 7.45 -13.12
C ASP A 68 0.38 7.66 -13.07
N GLY A 69 1.14 6.55 -13.06
CA GLY A 69 2.60 6.55 -12.96
C GLY A 69 3.16 6.95 -11.58
N ALA A 70 2.31 7.14 -10.55
CA ALA A 70 2.80 7.37 -9.20
C ALA A 70 3.59 6.17 -8.67
N MET A 71 4.61 6.44 -7.87
CA MET A 71 5.30 5.43 -7.07
C MET A 71 4.46 5.11 -5.84
N GLU A 72 4.37 3.84 -5.48
CA GLU A 72 3.72 3.43 -4.24
C GLU A 72 4.77 3.07 -3.19
N CYS A 73 4.49 3.42 -1.95
CA CYS A 73 5.29 3.01 -0.80
C CYS A 73 4.41 2.83 0.42
N GLU A 74 4.93 2.13 1.41
CA GLU A 74 4.24 1.88 2.67
C GLU A 74 5.17 2.09 3.84
N ALA A 75 4.64 2.63 4.93
CA ALA A 75 5.33 2.77 6.20
C ALA A 75 4.64 1.92 7.27
N ASP A 76 5.41 1.09 7.95
CA ASP A 76 4.96 0.37 9.12
C ASP A 76 5.52 1.03 10.38
N ALA A 77 4.67 1.13 11.41
CA ALA A 77 5.03 1.75 12.67
C ALA A 77 4.43 1.01 13.88
N ILE A 78 5.05 1.20 15.03
CA ILE A 78 4.50 0.83 16.35
C ILE A 78 4.17 2.14 17.08
N CYS A 79 2.98 2.20 17.66
CA CYS A 79 2.53 3.34 18.47
C CYS A 79 2.11 2.85 19.85
N ASP A 80 2.45 3.59 20.91
CA ASP A 80 2.03 3.29 22.30
C ASP A 80 0.96 4.26 22.84
N GLY A 81 0.35 5.03 21.92
CA GLY A 81 -0.63 6.06 22.22
C GLY A 81 -0.02 7.45 22.39
N ASP A 82 1.25 7.55 22.77
CA ASP A 82 1.98 8.80 23.02
C ASP A 82 3.12 9.01 22.01
N GLU A 83 3.85 7.93 21.71
CA GLU A 83 5.00 7.92 20.78
C GLU A 83 4.73 7.00 19.59
N VAL A 84 5.36 7.33 18.46
CA VAL A 84 5.32 6.53 17.24
C VAL A 84 6.74 6.23 16.76
N ARG A 85 7.04 4.96 16.58
CA ARG A 85 8.30 4.46 16.02
C ARG A 85 8.04 3.85 14.66
N ILE A 86 8.60 4.43 13.62
CA ILE A 86 8.59 3.85 12.29
C ILE A 86 9.58 2.69 12.28
N VAL A 87 9.11 1.51 11.91
CA VAL A 87 9.93 0.28 11.88
C VAL A 87 10.50 0.02 10.49
N GLY A 88 9.90 0.58 9.46
CA GLY A 88 10.43 0.54 8.11
C GLY A 88 9.53 1.25 7.11
N ILE A 89 10.16 1.76 6.05
CA ILE A 89 9.48 2.29 4.86
C ILE A 89 9.90 1.41 3.70
N MET A 90 8.92 0.87 2.97
CA MET A 90 9.15 0.02 1.80
C MET A 90 8.66 0.74 0.55
N GLN A 91 9.44 0.68 -0.52
CA GLN A 91 9.06 1.23 -1.82
C GLN A 91 8.71 0.10 -2.79
N HIS A 92 7.56 0.18 -3.45
CA HIS A 92 7.14 -0.79 -4.46
C HIS A 92 7.91 -0.59 -5.76
N ILE A 93 8.12 -1.66 -6.51
CA ILE A 93 8.72 -1.63 -7.84
C ILE A 93 7.65 -1.39 -8.90
N GLU A 94 6.50 -2.03 -8.76
CA GLU A 94 5.35 -1.80 -9.63
C GLU A 94 4.74 -0.41 -9.37
N PRO A 95 4.11 0.19 -10.40
CA PRO A 95 3.43 1.48 -10.25
C PRO A 95 2.21 1.36 -9.33
N ALA A 96 1.74 2.49 -8.81
CA ALA A 96 0.50 2.56 -8.05
C ALA A 96 -0.69 2.00 -8.85
N GLY A 97 -1.63 1.37 -8.13
CA GLY A 97 -2.79 0.70 -8.70
C GLY A 97 -2.66 -0.84 -8.73
N ILE A 98 -1.49 -1.38 -8.42
CA ILE A 98 -1.29 -2.81 -8.16
C ILE A 98 -1.31 -3.03 -6.65
N HIS A 99 -2.09 -4.03 -6.19
CA HIS A 99 -2.22 -4.30 -4.76
C HIS A 99 -0.85 -4.53 -4.09
N SER A 100 -0.61 -3.90 -2.94
CA SER A 100 0.69 -3.95 -2.24
C SER A 100 1.19 -5.38 -1.99
N GLY A 101 0.28 -6.33 -1.74
CA GLY A 101 0.61 -7.75 -1.59
C GLY A 101 1.15 -8.41 -2.84
N ASP A 102 0.84 -7.87 -4.02
CA ASP A 102 1.20 -8.42 -5.34
C ASP A 102 2.43 -7.74 -5.92
N SER A 103 2.90 -6.67 -5.29
CA SER A 103 4.07 -5.91 -5.73
C SER A 103 5.35 -6.42 -5.12
N TYR A 104 6.44 -6.40 -5.89
CA TYR A 104 7.78 -6.41 -5.32
C TYR A 104 7.98 -5.12 -4.52
N ALA A 105 8.62 -5.20 -3.37
CA ALA A 105 8.93 -4.02 -2.56
C ALA A 105 10.34 -4.10 -2.02
N VAL A 106 10.97 -2.96 -1.84
CA VAL A 106 12.38 -2.82 -1.44
C VAL A 106 12.48 -2.07 -0.12
N LEU A 107 13.26 -2.61 0.79
CA LEU A 107 13.62 -2.03 2.08
C LEU A 107 15.14 -1.87 2.16
N PRO A 108 15.69 -0.70 2.53
CA PRO A 108 15.00 0.60 2.58
C PRO A 108 14.57 1.09 1.19
N PRO A 109 13.83 2.20 1.07
CA PRO A 109 13.46 2.78 -0.22
C PRO A 109 14.69 3.03 -1.10
N TYR A 110 14.54 2.77 -2.41
CA TYR A 110 15.66 2.83 -3.35
C TYR A 110 15.65 4.08 -4.24
N ASN A 111 14.51 4.78 -4.35
CA ASN A 111 14.33 5.92 -5.25
C ASN A 111 13.36 6.98 -4.66
N LEU A 112 13.29 7.11 -3.34
CA LEU A 112 12.59 8.21 -2.68
C LEU A 112 13.61 9.21 -2.15
N GLY A 113 13.41 10.50 -2.42
CA GLY A 113 14.25 11.56 -1.88
C GLY A 113 14.03 11.77 -0.36
N ASP A 114 15.02 12.29 0.31
CA ASP A 114 14.98 12.50 1.77
C ASP A 114 13.77 13.32 2.23
N LEU A 115 13.39 14.37 1.49
CA LEU A 115 12.22 15.20 1.81
C LEU A 115 10.91 14.42 1.72
N VAL A 116 10.80 13.49 0.77
CA VAL A 116 9.64 12.61 0.62
C VAL A 116 9.58 11.64 1.79
N ILE A 117 10.71 11.04 2.16
CA ILE A 117 10.82 10.14 3.32
C ILE A 117 10.39 10.88 4.60
N GLN A 118 10.89 12.09 4.83
CA GLN A 118 10.51 12.92 5.98
C GLN A 118 9.00 13.22 6.02
N LYS A 119 8.38 13.54 4.86
CA LYS A 119 6.92 13.74 4.76
C LYS A 119 6.16 12.45 5.12
N ILE A 120 6.60 11.30 4.61
CA ILE A 120 6.00 9.99 4.92
C ILE A 120 6.07 9.71 6.43
N GLU A 121 7.23 9.94 7.04
CA GLU A 121 7.40 9.77 8.48
C GLU A 121 6.50 10.70 9.29
N GLU A 122 6.44 11.98 8.92
CA GLU A 122 5.57 12.97 9.58
C GLU A 122 4.10 12.55 9.49
N TYR A 123 3.64 12.20 8.28
CA TYR A 123 2.24 11.80 8.06
C TYR A 123 1.92 10.52 8.84
N THR A 124 2.83 9.55 8.85
CA THR A 124 2.67 8.31 9.62
C THR A 124 2.50 8.61 11.12
N LYS A 125 3.35 9.45 11.68
CA LYS A 125 3.27 9.84 13.11
C LYS A 125 1.97 10.56 13.43
N ARG A 126 1.59 11.55 12.60
CA ARG A 126 0.35 12.32 12.80
C ARG A 126 -0.90 11.46 12.71
N ILE A 127 -0.97 10.56 11.75
CA ILE A 127 -2.12 9.66 11.55
C ILE A 127 -2.22 8.66 12.71
N ALA A 128 -1.11 8.02 13.09
CA ALA A 128 -1.08 7.06 14.19
C ALA A 128 -1.58 7.66 15.50
N LEU A 129 -1.14 8.88 15.83
CA LEU A 129 -1.58 9.61 17.03
C LEU A 129 -3.02 10.07 16.93
N ALA A 130 -3.47 10.58 15.77
CA ALA A 130 -4.84 11.02 15.55
C ALA A 130 -5.84 9.86 15.69
N LEU A 131 -5.46 8.65 15.23
CA LEU A 131 -6.24 7.42 15.38
C LEU A 131 -6.12 6.80 16.78
N LYS A 132 -5.30 7.39 17.68
CA LYS A 132 -5.01 6.84 19.01
C LYS A 132 -4.59 5.37 18.96
N THR A 133 -3.75 5.05 17.98
CA THR A 133 -3.29 3.68 17.76
C THR A 133 -2.46 3.20 18.94
N VAL A 134 -2.72 1.97 19.41
CA VAL A 134 -1.85 1.25 20.33
C VAL A 134 -1.50 -0.09 19.69
N GLY A 135 -0.22 -0.29 19.36
CA GLY A 135 0.27 -1.44 18.60
C GLY A 135 0.74 -1.05 17.19
N LEU A 136 0.45 -1.88 16.22
CA LEU A 136 0.92 -1.74 14.84
C LEU A 136 -0.02 -0.90 14.00
N ILE A 137 0.57 -0.13 13.08
CA ILE A 137 -0.13 0.57 12.01
C ILE A 137 0.69 0.48 10.73
N ASN A 138 0.02 0.22 9.63
CA ASN A 138 0.57 0.28 8.27
C ASN A 138 -0.15 1.38 7.50
N ILE A 139 0.59 2.26 6.84
CA ILE A 139 0.04 3.33 6.01
C ILE A 139 0.62 3.23 4.61
N GLN A 140 -0.25 3.24 3.61
CA GLN A 140 0.14 3.20 2.20
C GLN A 140 0.06 4.60 1.60
N PHE A 141 1.06 4.93 0.79
CA PHE A 141 1.23 6.23 0.16
C PHE A 141 1.47 6.09 -1.34
N ALA A 142 0.95 7.03 -2.11
CA ALA A 142 1.39 7.29 -3.47
C ALA A 142 2.27 8.54 -3.51
N VAL A 143 3.35 8.49 -4.27
CA VAL A 143 4.26 9.62 -4.47
C VAL A 143 4.27 9.98 -5.94
N LYS A 144 3.94 11.21 -6.26
CA LYS A 144 3.99 11.75 -7.62
C LYS A 144 4.50 13.20 -7.58
N ASP A 145 5.50 13.49 -8.40
CA ASP A 145 6.10 14.82 -8.50
C ASP A 145 6.55 15.37 -7.13
N ASP A 146 7.18 14.49 -6.30
CA ASP A 146 7.61 14.73 -4.91
C ASP A 146 6.49 15.09 -3.91
N GLU A 147 5.22 14.99 -4.35
CA GLU A 147 4.07 15.11 -3.47
C GLU A 147 3.63 13.74 -2.94
N VAL A 148 3.33 13.71 -1.63
CA VAL A 148 2.93 12.49 -0.90
C VAL A 148 1.43 12.49 -0.68
N TYR A 149 0.77 11.45 -1.16
CA TYR A 149 -0.67 11.21 -1.02
C TYR A 149 -0.92 9.97 -0.18
N ILE A 150 -1.87 10.05 0.74
CA ILE A 150 -2.28 8.90 1.57
C ILE A 150 -3.27 8.07 0.76
N ILE A 151 -3.01 6.77 0.62
CA ILE A 151 -3.93 5.80 0.01
C ILE A 151 -4.85 5.24 1.09
N GLU A 152 -4.27 4.66 2.15
CA GLU A 152 -5.02 4.11 3.28
C GLU A 152 -4.16 4.00 4.53
N ALA A 153 -4.83 3.96 5.69
CA ALA A 153 -4.22 3.68 6.98
C ALA A 153 -4.87 2.45 7.62
N ASN A 154 -4.06 1.49 8.00
CA ASN A 154 -4.47 0.21 8.55
C ASN A 154 -3.97 0.08 10.01
N PRO A 155 -4.74 0.49 11.05
CA PRO A 155 -4.35 0.37 12.46
C PRO A 155 -4.46 -1.09 12.94
N ARG A 156 -3.68 -1.95 12.36
CA ARG A 156 -3.60 -3.40 12.62
C ARG A 156 -2.25 -3.94 12.16
N ALA A 157 -1.93 -5.19 12.51
CA ALA A 157 -0.78 -5.88 11.97
C ALA A 157 -0.87 -5.98 10.43
N SER A 158 0.25 -5.75 9.77
CA SER A 158 0.45 -5.95 8.33
C SER A 158 1.28 -7.21 8.07
N ARG A 159 1.29 -7.68 6.82
CA ARG A 159 2.21 -8.74 6.40
C ARG A 159 3.66 -8.25 6.31
N THR A 160 3.84 -6.95 6.11
CA THR A 160 5.16 -6.33 5.95
C THR A 160 5.94 -6.21 7.25
N VAL A 161 5.30 -6.10 8.42
CA VAL A 161 6.02 -6.07 9.71
C VAL A 161 6.90 -7.30 9.94
N PRO A 162 6.45 -8.55 9.75
CA PRO A 162 7.33 -9.72 9.84
C PRO A 162 8.48 -9.71 8.82
N PHE A 163 8.25 -9.17 7.62
CA PHE A 163 9.28 -8.99 6.60
C PHE A 163 10.34 -8.00 7.08
N ILE A 164 9.93 -6.81 7.55
CA ILE A 164 10.82 -5.77 8.07
C ILE A 164 11.60 -6.28 9.29
N ALA A 165 10.91 -6.96 10.21
CA ALA A 165 11.53 -7.55 11.40
C ALA A 165 12.65 -8.53 11.05
N LYS A 166 12.41 -9.41 10.06
CA LYS A 166 13.44 -10.34 9.57
C LYS A 166 14.58 -9.64 8.84
N SER A 167 14.27 -8.56 8.11
CA SER A 167 15.26 -7.80 7.35
C SER A 167 16.28 -7.12 8.26
N TYR A 168 15.80 -6.51 9.33
CA TYR A 168 16.67 -5.81 10.30
C TYR A 168 17.15 -6.68 11.47
N GLY A 169 16.63 -7.91 11.61
CA GLY A 169 16.91 -8.74 12.78
C GLY A 169 16.26 -8.22 14.08
N GLU A 170 15.25 -7.35 13.97
CA GLU A 170 14.59 -6.68 15.09
C GLU A 170 13.28 -7.36 15.49
N PRO A 171 12.99 -7.53 16.79
CA PRO A 171 11.79 -8.24 17.25
C PRO A 171 10.54 -7.34 17.29
N TYR A 172 10.22 -6.63 16.21
CA TYR A 172 9.12 -5.65 16.16
C TYR A 172 7.76 -6.19 16.53
N VAL A 173 7.45 -7.43 16.15
CA VAL A 173 6.18 -8.09 16.53
C VAL A 173 6.10 -8.28 18.04
N ASN A 174 7.21 -8.65 18.70
CA ASN A 174 7.27 -8.77 20.16
C ASN A 174 7.16 -7.39 20.83
N HIS A 175 7.82 -6.37 20.27
CA HIS A 175 7.71 -4.99 20.77
C HIS A 175 6.26 -4.51 20.71
N ALA A 176 5.57 -4.70 19.58
CA ALA A 176 4.16 -4.34 19.45
C ALA A 176 3.27 -5.08 20.46
N ALA A 177 3.50 -6.37 20.65
CA ALA A 177 2.76 -7.15 21.65
C ALA A 177 2.95 -6.62 23.08
N LYS A 178 4.18 -6.29 23.48
CA LYS A 178 4.46 -5.69 24.80
C LYS A 178 3.75 -4.34 24.98
N VAL A 179 3.75 -3.49 23.94
CA VAL A 179 3.06 -2.19 23.95
C VAL A 179 1.55 -2.39 24.08
N MET A 180 0.95 -3.29 23.30
CA MET A 180 -0.49 -3.57 23.34
C MET A 180 -0.96 -4.13 24.69
N LEU A 181 -0.11 -4.90 25.36
CA LEU A 181 -0.37 -5.44 26.69
C LEU A 181 -0.08 -4.43 27.82
N GLY A 182 0.43 -3.25 27.51
CA GLY A 182 0.86 -2.28 28.51
C GLY A 182 2.09 -2.73 29.32
N ALA A 183 2.83 -3.72 28.82
CA ALA A 183 3.99 -4.28 29.50
C ALA A 183 5.27 -3.45 29.28
N ALA A 184 5.29 -2.55 28.30
CA ALA A 184 6.39 -1.62 28.04
C ALA A 184 5.89 -0.42 27.23
N LYS A 185 6.56 0.73 27.40
CA LYS A 185 6.45 1.89 26.52
C LYS A 185 7.51 1.83 25.42
N LEU A 186 7.29 2.47 24.28
CA LEU A 186 8.21 2.42 23.13
C LEU A 186 9.64 2.87 23.50
N LYS A 187 9.77 3.93 24.31
CA LYS A 187 11.07 4.43 24.77
C LYS A 187 11.90 3.43 25.58
N GLU A 188 11.25 2.40 26.15
CA GLU A 188 11.90 1.36 26.96
C GLU A 188 12.39 0.17 26.11
N LEU A 189 11.94 0.11 24.84
CA LEU A 189 12.26 -0.98 23.93
C LEU A 189 13.45 -0.60 23.03
N PRO A 190 14.42 -1.49 22.84
CA PRO A 190 15.55 -1.25 21.95
C PRO A 190 15.10 -1.01 20.53
N HIS A 191 15.91 -0.25 19.77
CA HIS A 191 15.68 0.01 18.36
C HIS A 191 17.01 0.39 17.71
N ASP A 192 17.60 -0.58 17.05
CA ASP A 192 18.88 -0.42 16.35
C ASP A 192 18.84 -1.16 15.00
N PRO A 193 17.94 -0.72 14.08
CA PRO A 193 17.79 -1.37 12.79
C PRO A 193 19.04 -1.19 11.95
N HIS A 194 19.69 -2.31 11.62
CA HIS A 194 20.84 -2.31 10.74
C HIS A 194 20.69 -3.39 9.67
N MET A 195 21.02 -3.04 8.43
CA MET A 195 21.08 -3.98 7.32
C MET A 195 22.07 -3.49 6.27
N ASP A 196 23.00 -4.34 5.88
CA ASP A 196 23.89 -4.08 4.76
C ASP A 196 23.17 -4.37 3.44
N GLY A 197 23.01 -3.35 2.59
CA GLY A 197 22.31 -3.46 1.31
C GLY A 197 20.79 -3.31 1.45
N TYR A 198 20.05 -4.17 0.73
CA TYR A 198 18.59 -4.09 0.60
C TYR A 198 17.94 -5.45 0.78
N ALA A 199 16.71 -5.44 1.32
CA ALA A 199 15.83 -6.59 1.32
C ALA A 199 14.73 -6.38 0.26
N VAL A 200 14.53 -7.36 -0.61
CA VAL A 200 13.50 -7.33 -1.65
C VAL A 200 12.41 -8.32 -1.29
N LYS A 201 11.19 -7.82 -1.12
CA LYS A 201 9.98 -8.62 -0.98
C LYS A 201 9.56 -9.15 -2.35
N ILE A 202 9.31 -10.45 -2.44
CA ILE A 202 8.92 -11.15 -3.65
C ILE A 202 7.51 -11.70 -3.44
N PRO A 203 6.49 -11.26 -4.20
CA PRO A 203 5.16 -11.85 -4.11
C PRO A 203 5.15 -13.29 -4.64
N VAL A 204 4.38 -14.15 -3.98
CA VAL A 204 4.21 -15.55 -4.40
C VAL A 204 2.78 -15.78 -4.84
N PHE A 205 2.61 -16.33 -6.05
CA PHE A 205 1.30 -16.60 -6.65
C PHE A 205 1.10 -18.11 -6.80
N SER A 206 -0.05 -18.62 -6.37
CA SER A 206 -0.41 -20.04 -6.48
C SER A 206 -1.30 -20.33 -7.71
N TYR A 207 -1.00 -19.72 -8.86
CA TYR A 207 -1.80 -19.87 -10.08
C TYR A 207 -1.96 -21.32 -10.57
N GLU A 208 -0.99 -22.19 -10.26
CA GLU A 208 -1.11 -23.62 -10.58
C GLU A 208 -2.25 -24.30 -9.81
N LYS A 209 -2.54 -23.81 -8.59
CA LYS A 209 -3.65 -24.31 -7.76
C LYS A 209 -5.00 -23.70 -8.13
N PHE A 210 -4.96 -22.53 -8.77
CA PHE A 210 -6.14 -21.74 -9.15
C PHE A 210 -6.09 -21.36 -10.64
N PRO A 211 -6.25 -22.34 -11.57
CA PRO A 211 -6.01 -22.12 -13.01
C PRO A 211 -6.99 -21.12 -13.66
N ASN A 212 -8.18 -20.93 -13.07
CA ASN A 212 -9.24 -20.06 -13.62
C ASN A 212 -9.18 -18.61 -13.10
N VAL A 213 -8.19 -18.25 -12.27
CA VAL A 213 -8.05 -16.89 -11.76
C VAL A 213 -7.42 -16.02 -12.84
N ASN A 214 -7.97 -14.81 -13.03
CA ASN A 214 -7.33 -13.79 -13.86
C ASN A 214 -5.96 -13.45 -13.27
N LYS A 215 -4.90 -13.58 -14.09
CA LYS A 215 -3.50 -13.35 -13.69
C LYS A 215 -3.06 -11.89 -13.85
N GLU A 216 -3.90 -11.05 -14.44
CA GLU A 216 -3.61 -9.63 -14.60
C GLU A 216 -3.60 -8.94 -13.23
N LEU A 217 -2.50 -8.25 -12.92
CA LEU A 217 -2.35 -7.53 -11.65
C LEU A 217 -3.15 -6.23 -11.66
N GLY A 218 -3.66 -5.86 -10.51
CA GLY A 218 -4.48 -4.68 -10.33
C GLY A 218 -4.74 -4.42 -8.85
N PRO A 219 -5.78 -3.63 -8.52
CA PRO A 219 -6.09 -3.28 -7.13
C PRO A 219 -6.51 -4.46 -6.24
N GLU A 220 -7.02 -5.54 -6.84
CA GLU A 220 -7.44 -6.74 -6.13
C GLU A 220 -6.26 -7.71 -5.90
N MET A 221 -6.07 -8.12 -4.64
CA MET A 221 -4.97 -8.99 -4.25
C MET A 221 -5.10 -10.42 -4.80
N LYS A 222 -4.01 -10.95 -5.35
CA LYS A 222 -3.91 -12.30 -5.92
C LYS A 222 -2.80 -13.16 -5.33
N SER A 223 -1.81 -12.54 -4.68
CA SER A 223 -0.71 -13.26 -4.04
C SER A 223 -1.19 -14.08 -2.84
N THR A 224 -0.57 -15.23 -2.65
CA THR A 224 -0.88 -16.17 -1.57
C THR A 224 0.24 -16.28 -0.54
N GLY A 225 1.35 -15.60 -0.77
CA GLY A 225 2.51 -15.60 0.11
C GLY A 225 3.55 -14.59 -0.34
N GLU A 226 4.65 -14.55 0.40
CA GLU A 226 5.79 -13.70 0.09
C GLU A 226 7.11 -14.40 0.43
N ALA A 227 8.17 -14.02 -0.25
CA ALA A 227 9.54 -14.42 0.02
C ALA A 227 10.43 -13.19 0.20
N ILE A 228 11.59 -13.38 0.81
CA ILE A 228 12.58 -12.34 1.03
C ILE A 228 13.87 -12.70 0.31
N ARG A 229 14.49 -11.70 -0.34
CA ARG A 229 15.83 -11.80 -0.90
C ARG A 229 16.66 -10.61 -0.47
N PHE A 230 17.82 -10.87 0.10
CA PHE A 230 18.82 -9.84 0.38
C PHE A 230 19.72 -9.63 -0.84
N ILE A 231 19.99 -8.37 -1.14
CA ILE A 231 20.89 -7.95 -2.22
C ILE A 231 21.89 -6.91 -1.67
N PRO A 232 23.16 -6.95 -2.09
CA PRO A 232 24.17 -6.04 -1.58
C PRO A 232 23.98 -4.60 -2.06
N ASP A 233 23.51 -4.43 -3.29
CA ASP A 233 23.22 -3.13 -3.90
C ASP A 233 22.22 -3.27 -5.06
N LEU A 234 21.78 -2.13 -5.62
CA LEU A 234 20.80 -2.06 -6.71
C LEU A 234 21.35 -2.50 -8.08
N ARG A 235 22.63 -2.83 -8.18
CA ARG A 235 23.24 -3.41 -9.41
C ARG A 235 23.07 -4.93 -9.47
N ASP A 236 22.54 -5.54 -8.40
CA ASP A 236 22.27 -6.99 -8.37
C ASP A 236 21.42 -7.39 -9.60
N PRO A 237 21.81 -8.45 -10.34
CA PRO A 237 21.10 -8.89 -11.54
C PRO A 237 19.63 -9.22 -11.31
N PHE A 238 19.27 -9.75 -10.13
CA PHE A 238 17.88 -10.01 -9.79
C PHE A 238 17.08 -8.72 -9.68
N PHE A 239 17.59 -7.71 -8.96
CA PHE A 239 16.91 -6.42 -8.84
C PHE A 239 16.73 -5.78 -10.22
N ARG A 240 17.78 -5.73 -11.03
CA ARG A 240 17.70 -5.16 -12.39
C ARG A 240 16.66 -5.84 -13.26
N LYS A 241 16.56 -7.18 -13.17
CA LYS A 241 15.56 -7.95 -13.91
C LYS A 241 14.15 -7.59 -13.48
N VAL A 242 13.87 -7.56 -12.16
CA VAL A 242 12.55 -7.21 -11.60
C VAL A 242 12.20 -5.76 -11.94
N TYR A 243 13.13 -4.84 -11.73
CA TYR A 243 12.93 -3.42 -12.02
C TYR A 243 12.64 -3.14 -13.50
N SER A 244 13.33 -3.84 -14.41
CA SER A 244 13.08 -3.69 -15.84
C SER A 244 11.71 -4.23 -16.26
N ALA A 245 11.21 -5.26 -15.58
CA ALA A 245 9.90 -5.84 -15.86
C ALA A 245 8.74 -4.88 -15.52
N ARG A 246 8.93 -3.89 -14.63
CA ARG A 246 7.91 -2.89 -14.31
C ARG A 246 7.44 -2.09 -15.53
N ASN A 247 8.31 -1.90 -16.53
CA ASN A 247 7.99 -1.16 -17.74
C ASN A 247 6.85 -1.81 -18.53
N LEU A 248 6.59 -3.11 -18.32
CA LEU A 248 5.44 -3.82 -18.89
C LEU A 248 4.10 -3.30 -18.34
N TYR A 249 4.10 -2.67 -17.17
CA TYR A 249 2.90 -2.09 -16.54
C TYR A 249 2.72 -0.60 -16.87
N LEU A 250 3.81 0.09 -17.25
CA LEU A 250 3.77 1.53 -17.59
C LEU A 250 3.42 1.76 -19.06
N SER A 251 3.43 0.73 -19.90
CA SER A 251 3.21 0.80 -21.35
C SER A 251 1.79 0.37 -21.78
N LYS A 252 0.91 0.11 -20.83
CA LYS A 252 -0.51 -0.23 -21.07
C LYS A 252 -1.43 0.91 -20.67
#